data_322fe5d1f238bf169e20f3e908bfff0a
#
_entry.id   322fe5d1f238bf169e20f3e908bfff0a
#
_cell.length_a   1.000
_cell.length_b   1.000
_cell.length_c   1.000
_cell.angle_alpha   90.00
_cell.angle_beta   90.00
_cell.angle_gamma   90.00
#
_symmetry.space_group_name_H-M   'P 1'
#
loop_
_entity.id
_entity.type
_entity.pdbx_description
1 polymer ?
#
loop_
_entity_poly.entity_id
_entity_poly.type
_entity_poly.pdbx_seq_one_letter_code
_entity_poly.pdbx_strand_id
1 'polypeptide(L)'
;MSKYERFDLEDEGVVSESHAVSGESTGSSSCSIASFWNTILFMWIKPLLELGNKQPLDFSDLFELSPHDRAVNIYASFLKAWKAQVSTKSQPSLVMAYVHAFGFPFFMAGGLKLIHDMLIFVGPFLLNRIIYFLDESDEPLYVGLIYVAGLFFSNLVMSLCLRQYFFWCYRVGMRLRSAVVTSVFEKSLVVSAGVLSRRTIGEISNLMSVDSTRLQTLTNYLHAIWYSFVQIALALFFLWGQVGPACLGGITIIIIAIPVTQQISARLKKIQKELSEVRDARVKLNNEVLSGMKVIKFQAWEQEFQSRIDEARSRELEVYRRAIYLQTLSGAVYTALPLSVGICTFTVYVSMGNELDVATALTSLALFEILRFPLFILPMVINNIVEARVSIDRVQSFLLEPEKRPVPSEPLRDTGILFSNATLVYESIKQRLSPPVSELSQSAAFLCDARSSPTPPSVPRVLAGALYV
;
A
#
# COMPACT_ATOMS: atom_id res chain seq x y z
N MET A 1 -31.79 -17.44 0.23
CA MET A 1 -31.48 -16.62 1.42
C MET A 1 -31.25 -17.47 2.67
N SER A 2 -30.68 -18.69 2.59
CA SER A 2 -30.64 -19.61 3.73
C SER A 2 -29.45 -20.57 3.75
N LYS A 3 -28.27 -20.17 3.28
CA LYS A 3 -27.06 -21.03 3.37
C LYS A 3 -25.79 -20.28 3.77
N TYR A 4 -25.87 -19.01 4.13
CA TYR A 4 -24.76 -18.26 4.72
C TYR A 4 -24.82 -18.17 6.25
N GLU A 5 -25.79 -18.84 6.89
CA GLU A 5 -25.98 -18.86 8.36
C GLU A 5 -25.24 -20.00 9.07
N ARG A 6 -24.35 -20.76 8.39
CA ARG A 6 -23.67 -21.87 9.02
C ARG A 6 -22.15 -21.69 9.09
N PHE A 7 -21.70 -20.49 9.35
CA PHE A 7 -20.48 -20.21 10.10
C PHE A 7 -20.87 -19.52 11.40
N ASP A 8 -21.74 -20.19 12.14
CA ASP A 8 -21.95 -19.90 13.55
C ASP A 8 -20.63 -20.16 14.27
N LEU A 9 -20.15 -19.13 14.96
CA LEU A 9 -18.98 -19.10 15.82
C LEU A 9 -19.17 -19.94 17.09
N GLU A 10 -19.74 -21.15 16.99
CA GLU A 10 -20.01 -22.07 18.12
C GLU A 10 -19.32 -23.44 17.98
N ASP A 11 -18.18 -23.53 17.27
CA ASP A 11 -17.30 -24.68 17.42
C ASP A 11 -15.94 -24.25 18.00
N GLU A 12 -15.96 -23.89 19.28
CA GLU A 12 -14.81 -23.87 20.19
C GLU A 12 -14.34 -25.30 20.54
N GLY A 13 -14.38 -26.26 19.66
CA GLY A 13 -14.23 -27.64 20.07
C GLY A 13 -13.25 -28.55 19.32
N VAL A 14 -12.63 -28.12 18.22
CA VAL A 14 -11.79 -29.07 17.44
C VAL A 14 -10.53 -28.43 16.84
N VAL A 15 -9.74 -27.68 17.56
CA VAL A 15 -8.30 -27.52 17.27
C VAL A 15 -7.54 -27.37 18.58
N SER A 16 -7.57 -28.38 19.39
CA SER A 16 -6.68 -28.48 20.57
C SER A 16 -6.16 -29.89 20.70
N GLU A 17 -5.36 -30.33 19.72
CA GLU A 17 -4.44 -31.45 19.95
C GLU A 17 -3.46 -31.56 18.79
N SER A 18 -2.41 -30.70 18.80
CA SER A 18 -1.12 -31.08 18.25
C SER A 18 -0.03 -30.17 18.82
N HIS A 19 0.81 -30.79 19.62
CA HIS A 19 2.09 -30.30 20.12
C HIS A 19 2.06 -29.17 21.17
N ALA A 20 1.66 -29.53 22.39
CA ALA A 20 2.20 -28.92 23.59
C ALA A 20 3.69 -29.28 23.73
N VAL A 21 4.57 -28.52 23.10
CA VAL A 21 5.96 -28.41 23.54
C VAL A 21 5.93 -27.49 24.74
N SER A 22 6.19 -28.08 25.91
CA SER A 22 6.41 -27.41 27.17
C SER A 22 7.68 -26.53 27.09
N GLY A 23 7.52 -25.32 26.59
CA GLY A 23 8.45 -24.23 26.75
C GLY A 23 7.72 -23.14 27.48
N GLU A 24 8.24 -22.71 28.64
CA GLU A 24 7.74 -21.58 29.41
C GLU A 24 7.39 -20.42 28.48
N SER A 25 6.11 -20.11 28.38
CA SER A 25 5.60 -18.96 27.63
C SER A 25 6.10 -17.71 28.35
N THR A 26 7.21 -17.18 27.91
CA THR A 26 7.63 -15.81 28.22
C THR A 26 6.53 -14.89 27.76
N GLY A 27 5.85 -14.30 28.73
CA GLY A 27 4.60 -13.59 28.70
C GLY A 27 4.25 -12.85 27.42
N SER A 28 3.12 -13.18 26.88
CA SER A 28 2.43 -12.50 25.79
C SER A 28 2.15 -11.03 26.10
N SER A 29 3.11 -10.16 25.92
CA SER A 29 2.85 -8.72 25.91
C SER A 29 2.47 -8.27 24.51
N SER A 30 1.30 -8.70 24.04
CA SER A 30 0.72 -8.13 22.84
C SER A 30 0.41 -6.65 23.06
N CYS A 31 0.50 -5.83 22.02
CA CYS A 31 0.14 -4.40 22.08
C CYS A 31 -1.29 -4.15 22.67
N SER A 32 -2.15 -5.18 22.69
CA SER A 32 -3.50 -5.12 23.23
C SER A 32 -3.55 -5.15 24.76
N ILE A 33 -2.50 -5.64 25.45
CA ILE A 33 -2.41 -5.78 26.91
C ILE A 33 -1.48 -4.71 27.51
N ALA A 34 -0.73 -4.00 26.65
CA ALA A 34 0.20 -2.98 27.09
C ALA A 34 -0.53 -1.80 27.75
N SER A 35 0.00 -1.33 28.90
CA SER A 35 -0.45 -0.08 29.51
C SER A 35 -0.38 1.08 28.51
N PHE A 36 -1.25 2.08 28.68
CA PHE A 36 -1.30 3.29 27.84
C PHE A 36 0.09 3.89 27.55
N TRP A 37 0.93 4.03 28.59
CA TRP A 37 2.29 4.54 28.45
C TRP A 37 3.21 3.61 27.67
N ASN A 38 3.09 2.29 27.84
CA ASN A 38 3.85 1.32 27.06
C ASN A 38 3.52 1.37 25.58
N THR A 39 2.25 1.66 25.25
CA THR A 39 1.80 1.79 23.84
C THR A 39 2.34 3.08 23.22
N ILE A 40 2.25 4.22 23.93
CA ILE A 40 2.72 5.52 23.41
C ILE A 40 4.24 5.53 23.21
N LEU A 41 5.00 4.97 24.15
CA LEU A 41 6.46 4.95 24.13
C LEU A 41 7.04 3.74 23.39
N PHE A 42 6.21 2.88 22.81
CA PHE A 42 6.62 1.64 22.13
C PHE A 42 7.44 0.68 23.01
N MET A 43 7.32 0.78 24.33
CA MET A 43 8.07 -0.09 25.25
C MET A 43 7.67 -1.57 25.15
N TRP A 44 6.49 -1.87 24.62
CA TRP A 44 6.02 -3.24 24.38
C TRP A 44 6.89 -4.01 23.37
N ILE A 45 7.64 -3.32 22.49
CA ILE A 45 8.53 -3.98 21.50
C ILE A 45 9.91 -4.29 22.09
N LYS A 46 10.25 -3.71 23.26
CA LYS A 46 11.58 -3.85 23.89
C LYS A 46 12.01 -5.30 24.10
N PRO A 47 11.16 -6.23 24.60
CA PRO A 47 11.56 -7.62 24.79
C PRO A 47 11.96 -8.31 23.46
N LEU A 48 11.25 -8.01 22.37
CA LEU A 48 11.59 -8.53 21.05
C LEU A 48 12.92 -7.99 20.53
N LEU A 49 13.21 -6.71 20.76
CA LEU A 49 14.48 -6.11 20.38
C LEU A 49 15.65 -6.67 21.20
N GLU A 50 15.46 -6.92 22.50
CA GLU A 50 16.45 -7.54 23.36
C GLU A 50 16.75 -8.99 22.95
N LEU A 51 15.72 -9.74 22.53
CA LEU A 51 15.87 -11.10 22.02
C LEU A 51 16.62 -11.07 20.69
N GLY A 52 16.22 -10.21 19.75
CA GLY A 52 16.86 -10.07 18.45
C GLY A 52 18.30 -9.57 18.47
N ASN A 53 18.70 -8.89 19.57
CA ASN A 53 20.11 -8.53 19.81
C ASN A 53 20.96 -9.73 20.26
N LYS A 54 20.34 -10.77 20.82
CA LYS A 54 21.03 -11.95 21.33
C LYS A 54 21.09 -13.08 20.30
N GLN A 55 20.04 -13.22 19.49
CA GLN A 55 19.89 -14.30 18.51
C GLN A 55 19.06 -13.85 17.29
N PRO A 56 19.23 -14.51 16.12
CA PRO A 56 18.31 -14.31 14.99
C PRO A 56 16.88 -14.65 15.41
N LEU A 57 15.92 -13.81 15.01
CA LEU A 57 14.50 -14.00 15.35
C LEU A 57 13.85 -14.99 14.37
N ASP A 58 13.13 -15.96 14.90
CA ASP A 58 12.26 -16.87 14.17
C ASP A 58 10.78 -16.45 14.29
N PHE A 59 9.90 -17.04 13.49
CA PHE A 59 8.46 -16.75 13.53
C PHE A 59 7.82 -17.09 14.88
N SER A 60 8.37 -18.06 15.62
CA SER A 60 7.93 -18.44 16.97
C SER A 60 8.21 -17.40 18.04
N ASP A 61 9.18 -16.50 17.77
CA ASP A 61 9.58 -15.44 18.71
C ASP A 61 8.69 -14.19 18.59
N LEU A 62 7.87 -14.11 17.54
CA LEU A 62 7.00 -12.98 17.30
C LEU A 62 5.78 -13.01 18.23
N PHE A 63 5.35 -11.84 18.66
CA PHE A 63 4.13 -11.69 19.46
C PHE A 63 2.89 -12.17 18.69
N GLU A 64 1.94 -12.74 19.40
CA GLU A 64 0.63 -13.04 18.83
C GLU A 64 -0.07 -11.78 18.34
N LEU A 65 -0.77 -11.89 17.22
CA LEU A 65 -1.56 -10.80 16.67
C LEU A 65 -2.72 -10.44 17.61
N SER A 66 -2.92 -9.15 17.79
CA SER A 66 -4.11 -8.65 18.47
C SER A 66 -5.38 -9.22 17.82
N PRO A 67 -6.43 -9.57 18.60
CA PRO A 67 -7.68 -10.09 18.05
C PRO A 67 -8.27 -9.23 16.92
N HIS A 68 -8.14 -7.91 17.03
CA HIS A 68 -8.58 -6.97 15.99
C HIS A 68 -7.76 -6.99 14.70
N ASP A 69 -6.56 -7.57 14.73
CA ASP A 69 -5.64 -7.65 13.59
C ASP A 69 -5.59 -9.06 12.97
N ARG A 70 -6.34 -10.02 13.53
CA ARG A 70 -6.50 -11.36 12.94
C ARG A 70 -7.33 -11.27 11.65
N ALA A 71 -6.89 -11.97 10.60
CA ALA A 71 -7.50 -11.91 9.26
C ALA A 71 -9.01 -12.22 9.28
N VAL A 72 -9.45 -13.16 10.11
CA VAL A 72 -10.86 -13.54 10.25
C VAL A 72 -11.71 -12.35 10.72
N ASN A 73 -11.29 -11.62 11.76
CA ASN A 73 -12.02 -10.49 12.31
C ASN A 73 -11.99 -9.27 11.39
N ILE A 74 -10.84 -9.05 10.70
CA ILE A 74 -10.71 -8.02 9.66
C ILE A 74 -11.69 -8.29 8.53
N TYR A 75 -11.72 -9.54 8.02
CA TYR A 75 -12.62 -9.93 6.94
C TYR A 75 -14.10 -9.82 7.35
N ALA A 76 -14.45 -10.29 8.54
CA ALA A 76 -15.83 -10.18 9.05
C ALA A 76 -16.30 -8.71 9.11
N SER A 77 -15.44 -7.81 9.63
CA SER A 77 -15.74 -6.38 9.70
C SER A 77 -15.91 -5.75 8.31
N PHE A 78 -15.02 -6.09 7.38
CA PHE A 78 -15.11 -5.64 6.00
C PHE A 78 -16.36 -6.18 5.29
N LEU A 79 -16.63 -7.49 5.43
CA LEU A 79 -17.76 -8.16 4.77
C LEU A 79 -19.09 -7.56 5.22
N LYS A 80 -19.24 -7.22 6.51
CA LYS A 80 -20.43 -6.53 7.05
C LYS A 80 -20.61 -5.18 6.34
N ALA A 81 -19.56 -4.37 6.24
CA ALA A 81 -19.60 -3.08 5.57
C ALA A 81 -19.86 -3.20 4.06
N TRP A 82 -19.25 -4.19 3.40
CA TRP A 82 -19.42 -4.43 1.98
C TRP A 82 -20.84 -4.90 1.64
N LYS A 83 -21.38 -5.88 2.37
CA LYS A 83 -22.76 -6.33 2.20
C LYS A 83 -23.76 -5.18 2.38
N ALA A 84 -23.57 -4.29 3.35
CA ALA A 84 -24.39 -3.10 3.54
C ALA A 84 -24.33 -2.17 2.32
N GLN A 85 -23.16 -1.97 1.69
CA GLN A 85 -23.06 -1.15 0.48
C GLN A 85 -23.77 -1.79 -0.72
N VAL A 86 -23.59 -3.09 -0.92
CA VAL A 86 -24.21 -3.84 -2.04
C VAL A 86 -25.74 -3.90 -1.90
N SER A 87 -26.28 -4.01 -0.67
CA SER A 87 -27.72 -4.09 -0.44
C SER A 87 -28.43 -2.73 -0.55
N THR A 88 -27.74 -1.63 -0.21
CA THR A 88 -28.36 -0.30 -0.08
C THR A 88 -28.22 0.55 -1.34
N LYS A 89 -27.17 0.35 -2.14
CA LYS A 89 -26.83 1.21 -3.29
C LYS A 89 -26.82 0.45 -4.60
N SER A 90 -27.36 1.07 -5.66
CA SER A 90 -27.28 0.55 -7.03
C SER A 90 -25.84 0.52 -7.57
N GLN A 91 -24.99 1.41 -7.09
CA GLN A 91 -23.55 1.42 -7.35
C GLN A 91 -22.79 1.35 -6.02
N PRO A 92 -22.43 0.15 -5.56
CA PRO A 92 -21.68 -0.03 -4.32
C PRO A 92 -20.25 0.53 -4.47
N SER A 93 -19.77 1.22 -3.43
CA SER A 93 -18.42 1.78 -3.40
C SER A 93 -17.52 1.00 -2.44
N LEU A 94 -16.44 0.43 -2.95
CA LEU A 94 -15.45 -0.28 -2.16
C LEU A 94 -14.75 0.66 -1.17
N VAL A 95 -14.47 1.90 -1.57
CA VAL A 95 -13.87 2.92 -0.71
C VAL A 95 -14.75 3.17 0.52
N MET A 96 -16.07 3.31 0.31
CA MET A 96 -17.00 3.57 1.42
C MET A 96 -17.09 2.37 2.37
N ALA A 97 -17.01 1.15 1.85
CA ALA A 97 -16.94 -0.06 2.69
C ALA A 97 -15.68 -0.04 3.58
N TYR A 98 -14.53 0.35 3.03
CA TYR A 98 -13.29 0.48 3.81
C TYR A 98 -13.35 1.59 4.84
N VAL A 99 -13.93 2.74 4.51
CA VAL A 99 -14.12 3.84 5.46
C VAL A 99 -15.02 3.41 6.62
N HIS A 100 -16.09 2.67 6.37
CA HIS A 100 -16.95 2.16 7.45
C HIS A 100 -16.26 1.09 8.31
N ALA A 101 -15.45 0.22 7.70
CA ALA A 101 -14.77 -0.85 8.43
C ALA A 101 -13.56 -0.37 9.24
N PHE A 102 -12.75 0.54 8.67
CA PHE A 102 -11.43 0.91 9.20
C PHE A 102 -11.21 2.42 9.35
N GLY A 103 -12.22 3.26 9.08
CA GLY A 103 -12.06 4.72 9.05
C GLY A 103 -11.76 5.33 10.41
N PHE A 104 -12.38 4.85 11.50
CA PHE A 104 -12.21 5.45 12.82
C PHE A 104 -10.73 5.54 13.25
N PRO A 105 -9.92 4.45 13.28
CA PRO A 105 -8.50 4.56 13.62
C PRO A 105 -7.69 5.40 12.62
N PHE A 106 -8.11 5.45 11.36
CA PHE A 106 -7.47 6.29 10.35
C PHE A 106 -7.69 7.78 10.64
N PHE A 107 -8.92 8.21 10.94
CA PHE A 107 -9.19 9.61 11.30
C PHE A 107 -8.55 10.01 12.63
N MET A 108 -8.49 9.10 13.60
CA MET A 108 -7.74 9.34 14.85
C MET A 108 -6.25 9.60 14.58
N ALA A 109 -5.64 8.85 13.66
CA ALA A 109 -4.27 9.12 13.20
C ALA A 109 -4.14 10.51 12.57
N GLY A 110 -5.13 10.94 11.78
CA GLY A 110 -5.21 12.29 11.23
C GLY A 110 -5.20 13.38 12.30
N GLY A 111 -5.91 13.17 13.41
CA GLY A 111 -5.90 14.07 14.56
C GLY A 111 -4.51 14.20 15.20
N LEU A 112 -3.79 13.08 15.37
CA LEU A 112 -2.40 13.11 15.85
C LEU A 112 -1.48 13.88 14.90
N LYS A 113 -1.69 13.70 13.58
CA LYS A 113 -0.94 14.46 12.57
C LYS A 113 -1.23 15.95 12.63
N LEU A 114 -2.46 16.36 12.86
CA LEU A 114 -2.82 17.77 13.03
C LEU A 114 -2.11 18.37 14.24
N ILE A 115 -2.08 17.68 15.38
CA ILE A 115 -1.34 18.13 16.57
C ILE A 115 0.15 18.28 16.25
N HIS A 116 0.76 17.30 15.59
CA HIS A 116 2.15 17.39 15.14
C HIS A 116 2.39 18.61 14.26
N ASP A 117 1.51 18.87 13.29
CA ASP A 117 1.67 19.95 12.32
C ASP A 117 1.46 21.36 12.94
N MET A 118 0.69 21.46 14.01
CA MET A 118 0.60 22.68 14.80
C MET A 118 1.88 22.90 15.63
N LEU A 119 2.39 21.82 16.26
CA LEU A 119 3.59 21.90 17.10
C LEU A 119 4.86 22.20 16.31
N ILE A 120 4.93 21.87 15.01
CA ILE A 120 6.11 22.13 14.18
C ILE A 120 6.40 23.64 14.08
N PHE A 121 5.38 24.50 14.16
CA PHE A 121 5.53 25.96 14.13
C PHE A 121 5.96 26.54 15.48
N VAL A 122 5.81 25.81 16.56
CA VAL A 122 6.26 26.23 17.89
C VAL A 122 7.79 26.38 17.92
N GLY A 123 8.52 25.52 17.18
CA GLY A 123 9.98 25.56 17.10
C GLY A 123 10.52 26.92 16.63
N PRO A 124 10.18 27.40 15.42
CA PRO A 124 10.59 28.73 14.92
C PRO A 124 10.16 29.88 15.85
N PHE A 125 8.95 29.80 16.42
CA PHE A 125 8.45 30.82 17.35
C PHE A 125 9.29 30.91 18.62
N LEU A 126 9.57 29.78 19.27
CA LEU A 126 10.40 29.76 20.46
C LEU A 126 11.86 30.09 20.17
N LEU A 127 12.39 29.67 19.00
CA LEU A 127 13.72 30.05 18.55
C LEU A 127 13.86 31.57 18.44
N ASN A 128 12.89 32.21 17.83
CA ASN A 128 12.84 33.66 17.75
C ASN A 128 12.88 34.33 19.15
N ARG A 129 12.07 33.84 20.09
CA ARG A 129 12.04 34.34 21.46
C ARG A 129 13.35 34.11 22.22
N ILE A 130 14.01 32.97 22.00
CA ILE A 130 15.31 32.68 22.62
C ILE A 130 16.39 33.63 22.13
N ILE A 131 16.40 33.94 20.81
CA ILE A 131 17.39 34.87 20.25
C ILE A 131 17.19 36.28 20.81
N TYR A 132 15.96 36.80 20.85
CA TYR A 132 15.68 38.11 21.46
C TYR A 132 16.03 38.13 22.96
N PHE A 133 15.78 37.03 23.69
CA PHE A 133 16.19 36.92 25.10
C PHE A 133 17.70 37.04 25.27
N LEU A 134 18.50 36.49 24.33
CA LEU A 134 19.97 36.53 24.40
C LEU A 134 20.56 37.90 24.00
N ASP A 135 19.86 38.65 23.13
CA ASP A 135 20.41 39.89 22.54
C ASP A 135 20.08 41.13 23.37
N GLU A 136 18.85 41.29 23.84
CA GLU A 136 18.40 42.59 24.42
C GLU A 136 17.69 42.47 25.78
N SER A 137 17.52 41.29 26.38
CA SER A 137 16.65 41.21 27.55
C SER A 137 17.37 41.36 28.87
N ASP A 138 16.92 42.32 29.71
CA ASP A 138 17.11 42.36 31.14
C ASP A 138 16.25 41.31 31.89
N GLU A 139 15.67 40.35 31.17
CA GLU A 139 14.80 39.32 31.75
C GLU A 139 15.62 38.32 32.59
N PRO A 140 15.03 37.84 33.66
CA PRO A 140 15.73 36.86 34.53
C PRO A 140 15.93 35.53 33.81
N LEU A 141 17.05 34.84 34.12
CA LEU A 141 17.50 33.60 33.51
C LEU A 141 16.43 32.51 33.44
N TYR A 142 15.50 32.46 34.40
CA TYR A 142 14.45 31.45 34.42
C TYR A 142 13.48 31.56 33.21
N VAL A 143 13.31 32.77 32.63
CA VAL A 143 12.46 32.97 31.41
C VAL A 143 13.10 32.29 30.23
N GLY A 144 14.40 32.49 30.00
CA GLY A 144 15.15 31.77 28.98
C GLY A 144 15.10 30.25 29.14
N LEU A 145 15.20 29.76 30.38
CA LEU A 145 15.07 28.32 30.67
C LEU A 145 13.67 27.79 30.36
N ILE A 146 12.62 28.59 30.58
CA ILE A 146 11.24 28.22 30.17
C ILE A 146 11.13 28.07 28.66
N TYR A 147 11.71 28.98 27.86
CA TYR A 147 11.69 28.86 26.40
C TYR A 147 12.43 27.60 25.93
N VAL A 148 13.60 27.30 26.50
CA VAL A 148 14.37 26.08 26.17
C VAL A 148 13.60 24.83 26.57
N ALA A 149 13.02 24.80 27.77
CA ALA A 149 12.19 23.69 28.22
C ALA A 149 10.95 23.52 27.30
N GLY A 150 10.29 24.60 26.94
CA GLY A 150 9.17 24.60 26.00
C GLY A 150 9.56 24.01 24.64
N LEU A 151 10.71 24.37 24.10
CA LEU A 151 11.26 23.83 22.86
C LEU A 151 11.51 22.31 22.98
N PHE A 152 12.11 21.88 24.08
CA PHE A 152 12.37 20.47 24.35
C PHE A 152 11.06 19.65 24.42
N PHE A 153 10.10 20.09 25.23
CA PHE A 153 8.83 19.38 25.40
C PHE A 153 7.99 19.40 24.14
N SER A 154 7.97 20.51 23.40
CA SER A 154 7.29 20.59 22.08
C SER A 154 7.84 19.58 21.11
N ASN A 155 9.16 19.48 20.97
CA ASN A 155 9.81 18.49 20.10
C ASN A 155 9.56 17.04 20.55
N LEU A 156 9.53 16.80 21.85
CA LEU A 156 9.21 15.47 22.42
C LEU A 156 7.78 15.06 22.05
N VAL A 157 6.78 15.92 22.31
CA VAL A 157 5.38 15.64 21.98
C VAL A 157 5.19 15.50 20.47
N MET A 158 5.80 16.39 19.69
CA MET A 158 5.78 16.34 18.21
C MET A 158 6.32 14.99 17.71
N SER A 159 7.45 14.52 18.25
CA SER A 159 8.04 13.23 17.87
C SER A 159 7.12 12.06 18.21
N LEU A 160 6.52 12.04 19.41
CA LEU A 160 5.57 11.00 19.81
C LEU A 160 4.32 10.98 18.94
N CYS A 161 3.73 12.14 18.67
CA CYS A 161 2.57 12.26 17.78
C CYS A 161 2.87 11.73 16.38
N LEU A 162 4.03 12.06 15.81
CA LEU A 162 4.43 11.57 14.48
C LEU A 162 4.61 10.06 14.44
N ARG A 163 5.25 9.47 15.47
CA ARG A 163 5.46 8.02 15.55
C ARG A 163 4.15 7.27 15.69
N GLN A 164 3.26 7.76 16.56
CA GLN A 164 1.92 7.18 16.73
C GLN A 164 1.08 7.32 15.46
N TYR A 165 1.15 8.47 14.78
CA TYR A 165 0.49 8.68 13.48
C TYR A 165 0.87 7.60 12.47
N PHE A 166 2.17 7.40 12.23
CA PHE A 166 2.64 6.39 11.28
C PHE A 166 2.26 4.97 11.71
N PHE A 167 2.37 4.66 13.00
CA PHE A 167 1.98 3.35 13.52
C PHE A 167 0.52 3.01 13.22
N TRP A 168 -0.40 3.97 13.47
CA TRP A 168 -1.81 3.78 13.17
C TRP A 168 -2.08 3.70 11.66
N CYS A 169 -1.43 4.51 10.84
CA CYS A 169 -1.56 4.45 9.37
C CYS A 169 -1.08 3.10 8.82
N TYR A 170 0.08 2.60 9.25
CA TYR A 170 0.59 1.29 8.84
C TYR A 170 -0.34 0.16 9.28
N ARG A 171 -0.86 0.23 10.50
CA ARG A 171 -1.79 -0.78 11.02
C ARG A 171 -3.10 -0.81 10.24
N VAL A 172 -3.66 0.35 9.89
CA VAL A 172 -4.84 0.44 9.02
C VAL A 172 -4.52 -0.08 7.62
N GLY A 173 -3.37 0.26 7.07
CA GLY A 173 -2.91 -0.26 5.78
C GLY A 173 -2.77 -1.78 5.76
N MET A 174 -2.23 -2.38 6.82
CA MET A 174 -2.15 -3.83 6.98
C MET A 174 -3.55 -4.48 7.02
N ARG A 175 -4.48 -3.89 7.78
CA ARG A 175 -5.88 -4.37 7.83
C ARG A 175 -6.55 -4.28 6.46
N LEU A 176 -6.34 -3.18 5.75
CA LEU A 176 -6.88 -2.99 4.41
C LEU A 176 -6.34 -4.05 3.44
N ARG A 177 -5.02 -4.29 3.44
CA ARG A 177 -4.40 -5.33 2.63
C ARG A 177 -4.96 -6.71 2.96
N SER A 178 -5.06 -7.07 4.24
CA SER A 178 -5.62 -8.33 4.68
C SER A 178 -7.07 -8.50 4.22
N ALA A 179 -7.90 -7.46 4.35
CA ALA A 179 -9.29 -7.47 3.88
C ALA A 179 -9.37 -7.71 2.36
N VAL A 180 -8.53 -7.03 1.55
CA VAL A 180 -8.49 -7.21 0.10
C VAL A 180 -8.09 -8.64 -0.27
N VAL A 181 -6.97 -9.13 0.30
CA VAL A 181 -6.45 -10.46 -0.02
C VAL A 181 -7.47 -11.53 0.32
N THR A 182 -8.04 -11.50 1.53
CA THR A 182 -9.04 -12.48 1.96
C THR A 182 -10.32 -12.39 1.13
N SER A 183 -10.79 -11.16 0.81
CA SER A 183 -12.01 -10.98 0.01
C SER A 183 -11.84 -11.48 -1.42
N VAL A 184 -10.69 -11.21 -2.05
CA VAL A 184 -10.38 -11.70 -3.41
C VAL A 184 -10.24 -13.22 -3.40
N PHE A 185 -9.59 -13.78 -2.38
CA PHE A 185 -9.45 -15.24 -2.22
C PHE A 185 -10.82 -15.91 -2.07
N GLU A 186 -11.63 -15.50 -1.11
CA GLU A 186 -13.00 -16.03 -0.89
C GLU A 186 -13.87 -15.90 -2.15
N LYS A 187 -13.80 -14.74 -2.83
CA LYS A 187 -14.51 -14.51 -4.09
C LYS A 187 -14.06 -15.47 -5.18
N SER A 188 -12.75 -15.79 -5.26
CA SER A 188 -12.20 -16.67 -6.27
C SER A 188 -12.73 -18.11 -6.16
N LEU A 189 -13.10 -18.56 -4.95
CA LEU A 189 -13.68 -19.88 -4.71
C LEU A 189 -15.14 -20.01 -5.17
N VAL A 190 -15.88 -18.91 -5.17
CA VAL A 190 -17.32 -18.91 -5.46
C VAL A 190 -17.68 -18.29 -6.80
N VAL A 191 -16.74 -17.71 -7.51
CA VAL A 191 -16.96 -17.07 -8.81
C VAL A 191 -17.38 -18.09 -9.87
N SER A 192 -18.21 -17.66 -10.85
CA SER A 192 -18.69 -18.54 -11.92
C SER A 192 -17.59 -18.98 -12.89
N ALA A 193 -17.72 -20.16 -13.48
CA ALA A 193 -16.74 -20.71 -14.45
C ALA A 193 -16.53 -19.77 -15.66
N GLY A 194 -17.59 -19.05 -16.09
CA GLY A 194 -17.48 -18.08 -17.19
C GLY A 194 -16.59 -16.88 -16.86
N VAL A 195 -16.45 -16.51 -15.60
CA VAL A 195 -15.51 -15.46 -15.17
C VAL A 195 -14.08 -16.02 -15.15
N LEU A 196 -13.87 -17.24 -14.65
CA LEU A 196 -12.56 -17.87 -14.62
C LEU A 196 -11.98 -18.13 -16.04
N SER A 197 -12.85 -18.30 -17.05
CA SER A 197 -12.40 -18.38 -18.44
C SER A 197 -11.95 -17.04 -19.05
N ARG A 198 -12.44 -15.91 -18.51
CA ARG A 198 -12.09 -14.55 -18.97
C ARG A 198 -10.93 -13.94 -18.21
N ARG A 199 -10.76 -14.28 -16.94
CA ARG A 199 -9.68 -13.77 -16.06
C ARG A 199 -8.66 -14.86 -15.81
N THR A 200 -7.39 -14.53 -16.03
CA THR A 200 -6.29 -15.47 -15.75
C THR A 200 -6.02 -15.59 -14.25
N ILE A 201 -5.49 -16.75 -13.82
CA ILE A 201 -5.02 -16.95 -12.43
C ILE A 201 -3.98 -15.89 -12.04
N GLY A 202 -3.10 -15.51 -12.99
CA GLY A 202 -2.12 -14.45 -12.78
C GLY A 202 -2.76 -13.08 -12.51
N GLU A 203 -3.89 -12.76 -13.15
CA GLU A 203 -4.63 -11.53 -12.89
C GLU A 203 -5.22 -11.50 -11.48
N ILE A 204 -5.82 -12.61 -11.02
CA ILE A 204 -6.35 -12.75 -9.65
C ILE A 204 -5.20 -12.67 -8.62
N SER A 205 -4.08 -13.33 -8.88
CA SER A 205 -2.88 -13.24 -8.04
C SER A 205 -2.35 -11.81 -7.95
N ASN A 206 -2.39 -11.04 -9.04
CA ASN A 206 -1.99 -9.63 -9.04
C ASN A 206 -2.91 -8.74 -8.18
N LEU A 207 -4.23 -9.02 -8.14
CA LEU A 207 -5.14 -8.32 -7.22
C LEU A 207 -4.74 -8.52 -5.76
N MET A 208 -4.33 -9.75 -5.40
CA MET A 208 -3.94 -10.08 -4.02
C MET A 208 -2.53 -9.58 -3.66
N SER A 209 -1.59 -9.54 -4.60
CA SER A 209 -0.19 -9.17 -4.33
C SER A 209 0.10 -7.70 -4.59
N VAL A 210 -0.14 -7.23 -5.82
CA VAL A 210 0.25 -5.88 -6.26
C VAL A 210 -0.80 -4.85 -5.86
N ASP A 211 -2.07 -5.07 -6.21
CA ASP A 211 -3.13 -4.09 -5.97
C ASP A 211 -3.40 -3.89 -4.48
N SER A 212 -3.38 -4.96 -3.68
CA SER A 212 -3.49 -4.88 -2.23
C SER A 212 -2.35 -4.08 -1.58
N THR A 213 -1.12 -4.24 -2.09
CA THR A 213 0.05 -3.49 -1.59
C THR A 213 -0.03 -2.01 -1.95
N ARG A 214 -0.53 -1.65 -3.14
CA ARG A 214 -0.77 -0.24 -3.51
C ARG A 214 -1.77 0.43 -2.58
N LEU A 215 -2.84 -0.27 -2.21
CA LEU A 215 -3.83 0.24 -1.25
C LEU A 215 -3.25 0.39 0.15
N GLN A 216 -2.43 -0.55 0.61
CA GLN A 216 -1.69 -0.43 1.87
C GLN A 216 -0.76 0.79 1.87
N THR A 217 0.00 1.00 0.80
CA THR A 217 0.93 2.13 0.69
C THR A 217 0.20 3.47 0.70
N LEU A 218 -0.99 3.55 0.07
CA LEU A 218 -1.78 4.77 0.04
C LEU A 218 -2.16 5.26 1.43
N THR A 219 -2.53 4.37 2.36
CA THR A 219 -2.96 4.77 3.71
C THR A 219 -1.89 5.53 4.48
N ASN A 220 -0.60 5.27 4.21
CA ASN A 220 0.51 5.92 4.89
C ASN A 220 0.64 7.41 4.53
N TYR A 221 0.17 7.78 3.32
CA TYR A 221 0.39 9.12 2.78
C TYR A 221 -0.91 9.87 2.44
N LEU A 222 -2.07 9.22 2.56
CA LEU A 222 -3.34 9.83 2.16
C LEU A 222 -3.65 11.14 2.91
N HIS A 223 -3.27 11.22 4.18
CA HIS A 223 -3.41 12.45 4.96
C HIS A 223 -2.57 13.62 4.42
N ALA A 224 -1.51 13.34 3.64
CA ALA A 224 -0.67 14.39 3.08
C ALA A 224 -1.42 15.32 2.13
N ILE A 225 -2.55 14.90 1.57
CA ILE A 225 -3.41 15.75 0.74
C ILE A 225 -3.82 17.00 1.49
N TRP A 226 -4.38 16.85 2.68
CA TRP A 226 -4.91 17.98 3.42
C TRP A 226 -3.86 18.66 4.29
N TYR A 227 -2.99 17.91 4.98
CA TYR A 227 -2.04 18.55 5.89
C TYR A 227 -0.97 19.36 5.15
N SER A 228 -0.57 18.95 3.94
CA SER A 228 0.40 19.72 3.16
C SER A 228 -0.12 21.10 2.82
N PHE A 229 -1.40 21.23 2.43
CA PHE A 229 -2.00 22.54 2.18
C PHE A 229 -2.07 23.40 3.45
N VAL A 230 -2.42 22.78 4.59
CA VAL A 230 -2.46 23.49 5.88
C VAL A 230 -1.06 23.95 6.28
N GLN A 231 -0.04 23.09 6.18
CA GLN A 231 1.33 23.46 6.50
C GLN A 231 1.86 24.59 5.59
N ILE A 232 1.61 24.49 4.27
CA ILE A 232 2.03 25.53 3.32
C ILE A 232 1.35 26.85 3.66
N ALA A 233 0.03 26.86 3.89
CA ALA A 233 -0.71 28.08 4.21
C ALA A 233 -0.22 28.72 5.50
N LEU A 234 -0.02 27.94 6.57
CA LEU A 234 0.48 28.45 7.84
C LEU A 234 1.93 28.93 7.74
N ALA A 235 2.80 28.21 7.04
CA ALA A 235 4.18 28.62 6.87
C ALA A 235 4.28 29.95 6.09
N LEU A 236 3.49 30.12 5.03
CA LEU A 236 3.42 31.36 4.28
C LEU A 236 2.84 32.51 5.12
N PHE A 237 1.84 32.23 5.94
CA PHE A 237 1.27 33.22 6.86
C PHE A 237 2.31 33.73 7.87
N PHE A 238 3.06 32.81 8.51
CA PHE A 238 4.11 33.19 9.44
C PHE A 238 5.29 33.88 8.75
N LEU A 239 5.69 33.42 7.55
CA LEU A 239 6.72 34.11 6.76
C LEU A 239 6.33 35.49 6.38
N TRP A 240 5.07 35.74 5.99
CA TRP A 240 4.57 37.07 5.72
C TRP A 240 4.67 37.98 6.94
N GLY A 241 4.41 37.44 8.13
CA GLY A 241 4.57 38.21 9.40
C GLY A 241 6.02 38.53 9.76
N GLN A 242 6.99 37.69 9.30
CA GLN A 242 8.42 37.90 9.61
C GLN A 242 9.15 38.78 8.59
N VAL A 243 8.99 38.52 7.30
CA VAL A 243 9.73 39.17 6.21
C VAL A 243 8.83 39.98 5.27
N GLY A 244 7.53 40.06 5.56
CA GLY A 244 6.57 40.82 4.76
C GLY A 244 6.54 40.40 3.28
N PRO A 245 6.39 41.36 2.34
CA PRO A 245 6.32 41.07 0.91
C PRO A 245 7.59 40.42 0.33
N ALA A 246 8.73 40.48 1.01
CA ALA A 246 9.96 39.87 0.54
C ALA A 246 9.85 38.32 0.44
N CYS A 247 8.90 37.68 1.15
CA CYS A 247 8.64 36.26 1.02
C CYS A 247 8.25 35.87 -0.41
N LEU A 248 7.73 36.75 -1.23
CA LEU A 248 7.40 36.51 -2.65
C LEU A 248 8.64 36.15 -3.47
N GLY A 249 9.83 36.66 -3.11
CA GLY A 249 11.09 36.22 -3.70
C GLY A 249 11.35 34.73 -3.52
N GLY A 250 11.14 34.23 -2.31
CA GLY A 250 11.27 32.81 -2.00
C GLY A 250 10.21 31.95 -2.70
N ILE A 251 8.96 32.41 -2.73
CA ILE A 251 7.86 31.73 -3.42
C ILE A 251 8.18 31.59 -4.92
N THR A 252 8.77 32.61 -5.54
CA THR A 252 9.16 32.56 -6.96
C THR A 252 10.17 31.43 -7.22
N ILE A 253 11.17 31.27 -6.35
CA ILE A 253 12.13 30.16 -6.45
C ILE A 253 11.42 28.80 -6.32
N ILE A 254 10.48 28.66 -5.39
CA ILE A 254 9.69 27.43 -5.22
C ILE A 254 8.88 27.11 -6.50
N ILE A 255 8.22 28.11 -7.08
CA ILE A 255 7.43 27.95 -8.31
C ILE A 255 8.33 27.50 -9.47
N ILE A 256 9.55 28.04 -9.59
CA ILE A 256 10.53 27.65 -10.62
C ILE A 256 11.06 26.23 -10.34
N ALA A 257 11.26 25.86 -9.09
CA ALA A 257 11.78 24.55 -8.72
C ALA A 257 10.81 23.40 -9.05
N ILE A 258 9.50 23.62 -9.02
CA ILE A 258 8.49 22.59 -9.33
C ILE A 258 8.68 22.00 -10.75
N PRO A 259 8.67 22.79 -11.83
CA PRO A 259 8.86 22.24 -13.17
C PRO A 259 10.27 21.64 -13.38
N VAL A 260 11.30 22.19 -12.74
CA VAL A 260 12.66 21.64 -12.80
C VAL A 260 12.70 20.23 -12.20
N THR A 261 12.18 20.05 -11.00
CA THR A 261 12.13 18.74 -10.32
C THR A 261 11.24 17.76 -11.06
N GLN A 262 10.12 18.19 -11.64
CA GLN A 262 9.26 17.34 -12.47
C GLN A 262 9.99 16.84 -13.73
N GLN A 263 10.74 17.70 -14.43
CA GLN A 263 11.52 17.31 -15.61
C GLN A 263 12.63 16.29 -15.26
N ILE A 264 13.34 16.53 -14.14
CA ILE A 264 14.36 15.59 -13.65
C ILE A 264 13.72 14.24 -13.32
N SER A 265 12.60 14.24 -12.59
CA SER A 265 11.87 13.02 -12.22
C SER A 265 11.34 12.25 -13.43
N ALA A 266 10.83 12.95 -14.45
CA ALA A 266 10.36 12.32 -15.68
C ALA A 266 11.50 11.64 -16.45
N ARG A 267 12.67 12.31 -16.55
CA ARG A 267 13.88 11.74 -17.17
C ARG A 267 14.39 10.54 -16.37
N LEU A 268 14.42 10.64 -15.05
CA LEU A 268 14.83 9.56 -14.16
C LEU A 268 13.96 8.32 -14.32
N LYS A 269 12.61 8.48 -14.36
CA LYS A 269 11.68 7.38 -14.64
C LYS A 269 11.97 6.68 -15.97
N LYS A 270 12.29 7.44 -17.03
CA LYS A 270 12.64 6.87 -18.33
C LYS A 270 13.93 6.04 -18.27
N ILE A 271 14.97 6.58 -17.62
CA ILE A 271 16.24 5.87 -17.45
C ILE A 271 16.08 4.64 -16.54
N GLN A 272 15.25 4.71 -15.48
CA GLN A 272 14.97 3.56 -14.62
C GLN A 272 14.25 2.43 -15.38
N LYS A 273 13.35 2.77 -16.32
CA LYS A 273 12.74 1.77 -17.20
C LYS A 273 13.76 1.10 -18.10
N GLU A 274 14.61 1.90 -18.78
CA GLU A 274 15.73 1.39 -19.61
C GLU A 274 16.66 0.49 -18.78
N LEU A 275 16.99 0.92 -17.56
CA LEU A 275 17.83 0.14 -16.63
C LEU A 275 17.19 -1.20 -16.26
N SER A 276 15.87 -1.22 -16.02
CA SER A 276 15.15 -2.47 -15.75
C SER A 276 15.24 -3.43 -16.94
N GLU A 277 15.00 -2.95 -18.15
CA GLU A 277 15.05 -3.76 -19.37
C GLU A 277 16.44 -4.38 -19.60
N VAL A 278 17.50 -3.59 -19.42
CA VAL A 278 18.90 -4.07 -19.55
C VAL A 278 19.25 -5.06 -18.44
N ARG A 279 18.80 -4.82 -17.22
CA ARG A 279 18.98 -5.73 -16.08
C ARG A 279 18.27 -7.06 -16.31
N ASP A 280 17.03 -7.02 -16.78
CA ASP A 280 16.24 -8.23 -17.07
C ASP A 280 16.91 -9.08 -18.15
N ALA A 281 17.49 -8.45 -19.19
CA ALA A 281 18.27 -9.15 -20.21
C ALA A 281 19.49 -9.87 -19.63
N ARG A 282 20.24 -9.22 -18.72
CA ARG A 282 21.39 -9.86 -18.03
C ARG A 282 20.94 -11.00 -17.11
N VAL A 283 19.86 -10.79 -16.35
CA VAL A 283 19.32 -11.85 -15.46
C VAL A 283 18.87 -13.06 -16.27
N LYS A 284 18.20 -12.83 -17.41
CA LYS A 284 17.82 -13.91 -18.32
C LYS A 284 19.03 -14.69 -18.81
N LEU A 285 20.07 -14.00 -19.27
CA LEU A 285 21.34 -14.64 -19.70
C LEU A 285 21.96 -15.46 -18.56
N ASN A 286 22.03 -14.92 -17.34
CA ASN A 286 22.53 -15.65 -16.17
C ASN A 286 21.72 -16.95 -15.90
N ASN A 287 20.38 -16.86 -15.98
CA ASN A 287 19.52 -18.03 -15.79
C ASN A 287 19.72 -19.10 -16.90
N GLU A 288 19.91 -18.67 -18.14
CA GLU A 288 20.24 -19.55 -19.25
C GLU A 288 21.58 -20.28 -19.00
N VAL A 289 22.60 -19.56 -18.56
CA VAL A 289 23.93 -20.14 -18.21
C VAL A 289 23.81 -21.12 -17.05
N LEU A 290 23.10 -20.77 -15.97
CA LEU A 290 22.91 -21.66 -14.82
C LEU A 290 22.12 -22.92 -15.21
N SER A 291 21.10 -22.80 -16.02
CA SER A 291 20.29 -23.93 -16.49
C SER A 291 21.09 -24.82 -17.46
N GLY A 292 21.96 -24.24 -18.29
CA GLY A 292 22.81 -24.94 -19.26
C GLY A 292 24.19 -25.31 -18.75
N MET A 293 24.48 -25.16 -17.46
CA MET A 293 25.84 -25.28 -16.89
C MET A 293 26.58 -26.57 -17.27
N LYS A 294 25.88 -27.72 -17.30
CA LYS A 294 26.48 -28.99 -17.72
C LYS A 294 27.00 -28.95 -19.15
N VAL A 295 26.20 -28.38 -20.08
CA VAL A 295 26.58 -28.28 -21.50
C VAL A 295 27.77 -27.34 -21.68
N ILE A 296 27.74 -26.18 -20.99
CA ILE A 296 28.81 -25.19 -21.02
C ILE A 296 30.12 -25.83 -20.53
N LYS A 297 30.10 -26.60 -19.44
CA LYS A 297 31.24 -27.31 -18.89
C LYS A 297 31.77 -28.39 -19.82
N PHE A 298 30.91 -29.19 -20.45
CA PHE A 298 31.31 -30.25 -21.38
C PHE A 298 31.94 -29.68 -22.66
N GLN A 299 31.50 -28.48 -23.11
CA GLN A 299 31.99 -27.85 -24.33
C GLN A 299 33.13 -26.86 -24.05
N ALA A 300 33.52 -26.63 -22.78
CA ALA A 300 34.50 -25.65 -22.35
C ALA A 300 34.21 -24.22 -22.85
N TRP A 301 32.93 -23.81 -22.81
CA TRP A 301 32.46 -22.50 -23.27
C TRP A 301 32.41 -21.43 -22.17
N GLU A 302 33.06 -21.66 -21.03
CA GLU A 302 33.00 -20.74 -19.87
C GLU A 302 33.47 -19.34 -20.23
N GLN A 303 34.58 -19.20 -20.96
CA GLN A 303 35.12 -17.89 -21.31
C GLN A 303 34.19 -17.10 -22.24
N GLU A 304 33.58 -17.77 -23.21
CA GLU A 304 32.62 -17.13 -24.12
C GLU A 304 31.40 -16.61 -23.39
N PHE A 305 30.77 -17.43 -22.51
CA PHE A 305 29.63 -17.01 -21.72
C PHE A 305 29.99 -15.95 -20.68
N GLN A 306 31.19 -16.02 -20.08
CA GLN A 306 31.69 -14.97 -19.21
C GLN A 306 31.79 -13.63 -19.96
N SER A 307 32.39 -13.63 -21.16
CA SER A 307 32.50 -12.42 -22.00
C SER A 307 31.10 -11.81 -22.31
N ARG A 308 30.11 -12.64 -22.62
CA ARG A 308 28.75 -12.17 -22.88
C ARG A 308 28.07 -11.57 -21.63
N ILE A 309 28.28 -12.19 -20.45
CA ILE A 309 27.78 -11.66 -19.19
C ILE A 309 28.46 -10.32 -18.86
N ASP A 310 29.77 -10.22 -19.06
CA ASP A 310 30.53 -9.00 -18.81
C ASP A 310 30.14 -7.85 -19.76
N GLU A 311 29.83 -8.18 -21.01
CA GLU A 311 29.27 -7.20 -21.96
C GLU A 311 27.88 -6.71 -21.53
N ALA A 312 27.00 -7.64 -21.15
CA ALA A 312 25.67 -7.28 -20.64
C ALA A 312 25.77 -6.44 -19.36
N ARG A 313 26.73 -6.77 -18.48
CA ARG A 313 27.00 -6.01 -17.26
C ARG A 313 27.54 -4.61 -17.55
N SER A 314 28.43 -4.49 -18.53
CA SER A 314 28.98 -3.20 -18.94
C SER A 314 27.92 -2.26 -19.48
N ARG A 315 26.99 -2.78 -20.27
CA ARG A 315 25.80 -2.02 -20.74
C ARG A 315 24.91 -1.58 -19.57
N GLU A 316 24.64 -2.48 -18.62
CA GLU A 316 23.86 -2.15 -17.41
C GLU A 316 24.55 -1.03 -16.62
N LEU A 317 25.86 -1.12 -16.41
CA LEU A 317 26.63 -0.11 -15.68
C LEU A 317 26.61 1.26 -16.35
N GLU A 318 26.62 1.31 -17.68
CA GLU A 318 26.52 2.58 -18.41
C GLU A 318 25.16 3.28 -18.18
N VAL A 319 24.06 2.52 -18.26
CA VAL A 319 22.73 3.06 -17.99
C VAL A 319 22.59 3.43 -16.51
N TYR A 320 23.12 2.59 -15.62
CA TYR A 320 23.11 2.83 -14.17
C TYR A 320 23.88 4.10 -13.80
N ARG A 321 25.04 4.34 -14.41
CA ARG A 321 25.80 5.59 -14.23
C ARG A 321 24.98 6.82 -14.59
N ARG A 322 24.27 6.79 -15.72
CA ARG A 322 23.36 7.88 -16.12
C ARG A 322 22.23 8.08 -15.10
N ALA A 323 21.67 6.99 -14.56
CA ALA A 323 20.64 7.05 -13.52
C ALA A 323 21.18 7.70 -12.23
N ILE A 324 22.38 7.29 -11.78
CA ILE A 324 23.02 7.87 -10.57
C ILE A 324 23.28 9.37 -10.74
N TYR A 325 23.84 9.81 -11.86
CA TYR A 325 24.08 11.25 -12.08
C TYR A 325 22.78 12.06 -11.98
N LEU A 326 21.71 11.57 -12.59
CA LEU A 326 20.45 12.27 -12.55
C LEU A 326 19.80 12.24 -11.16
N GLN A 327 19.94 11.13 -10.43
CA GLN A 327 19.47 10.99 -9.05
C GLN A 327 20.24 11.92 -8.11
N THR A 328 21.58 12.01 -8.27
CA THR A 328 22.43 12.93 -7.50
C THR A 328 22.07 14.38 -7.80
N LEU A 329 21.84 14.73 -9.06
CA LEU A 329 21.39 16.07 -9.45
C LEU A 329 20.03 16.40 -8.80
N SER A 330 19.10 15.45 -8.80
CA SER A 330 17.81 15.63 -8.11
C SER A 330 17.99 15.88 -6.61
N GLY A 331 18.87 15.11 -5.96
CA GLY A 331 19.20 15.29 -4.55
C GLY A 331 19.86 16.65 -4.27
N ALA A 332 20.77 17.08 -5.12
CA ALA A 332 21.44 18.38 -5.00
C ALA A 332 20.44 19.55 -5.13
N VAL A 333 19.55 19.51 -6.11
CA VAL A 333 18.47 20.51 -6.26
C VAL A 333 17.59 20.55 -5.02
N TYR A 334 17.20 19.37 -4.51
CA TYR A 334 16.38 19.25 -3.31
C TYR A 334 17.05 19.82 -2.06
N THR A 335 18.36 19.61 -1.90
CA THR A 335 19.13 20.10 -0.75
C THR A 335 19.44 21.59 -0.87
N ALA A 336 19.68 22.10 -2.08
CA ALA A 336 19.97 23.50 -2.32
C ALA A 336 18.72 24.41 -2.27
N LEU A 337 17.51 23.84 -2.43
CA LEU A 337 16.27 24.61 -2.54
C LEU A 337 16.01 25.54 -1.33
N PRO A 338 16.06 25.11 -0.05
CA PRO A 338 15.80 25.97 1.09
C PRO A 338 16.82 27.14 1.17
N LEU A 339 18.08 26.82 0.89
CA LEU A 339 19.14 27.85 0.87
C LEU A 339 18.90 28.87 -0.22
N SER A 340 18.57 28.44 -1.44
CA SER A 340 18.26 29.33 -2.57
C SER A 340 17.05 30.24 -2.28
N VAL A 341 16.01 29.66 -1.65
CA VAL A 341 14.81 30.39 -1.23
C VAL A 341 15.17 31.44 -0.18
N GLY A 342 15.99 31.08 0.83
CA GLY A 342 16.47 32.00 1.84
C GLY A 342 17.29 33.15 1.26
N ILE A 343 18.28 32.85 0.41
CA ILE A 343 19.11 33.85 -0.25
C ILE A 343 18.24 34.82 -1.06
N CYS A 344 17.32 34.36 -1.89
CA CYS A 344 16.48 35.20 -2.70
C CYS A 344 15.57 36.09 -1.82
N THR A 345 14.93 35.51 -0.79
CA THR A 345 14.07 36.27 0.12
C THR A 345 14.84 37.36 0.86
N PHE A 346 16.01 37.06 1.41
CA PHE A 346 16.79 38.02 2.16
C PHE A 346 17.37 39.10 1.26
N THR A 347 17.78 38.76 0.02
CA THR A 347 18.21 39.74 -0.96
C THR A 347 17.09 40.73 -1.26
N VAL A 348 15.85 40.25 -1.48
CA VAL A 348 14.69 41.12 -1.68
C VAL A 348 14.40 41.96 -0.42
N TYR A 349 14.46 41.38 0.77
CA TYR A 349 14.19 42.01 2.05
C TYR A 349 15.12 43.22 2.30
N VAL A 350 16.44 43.01 2.12
CA VAL A 350 17.44 44.04 2.25
C VAL A 350 17.31 45.10 1.14
N SER A 351 16.99 44.67 -0.09
CA SER A 351 16.76 45.63 -1.22
C SER A 351 15.55 46.54 -1.00
N MET A 352 14.60 46.13 -0.16
CA MET A 352 13.46 46.98 0.26
C MET A 352 13.83 47.96 1.37
N GLY A 353 15.10 48.00 1.81
CA GLY A 353 15.59 48.93 2.85
C GLY A 353 15.40 48.43 4.28
N ASN A 354 15.06 47.17 4.47
CA ASN A 354 14.93 46.58 5.81
C ASN A 354 16.30 46.10 6.33
N GLU A 355 16.52 46.20 7.63
CA GLU A 355 17.68 45.61 8.30
C GLU A 355 17.40 44.14 8.63
N LEU A 356 18.33 43.26 8.27
CA LEU A 356 18.20 41.81 8.50
C LEU A 356 18.77 41.50 9.88
N ASP A 357 17.88 41.31 10.84
CA ASP A 357 18.21 40.80 12.17
C ASP A 357 18.42 39.31 12.20
N VAL A 358 19.27 38.81 13.13
CA VAL A 358 19.62 37.41 13.30
C VAL A 358 18.36 36.59 13.64
N ALA A 359 17.49 37.10 14.49
CA ALA A 359 16.24 36.41 14.89
C ALA A 359 15.32 36.19 13.67
N THR A 360 15.13 37.27 12.87
CA THR A 360 14.32 37.21 11.64
C THR A 360 14.92 36.25 10.61
N ALA A 361 16.25 36.26 10.42
CA ALA A 361 16.93 35.41 9.47
C ALA A 361 16.77 33.90 9.85
N LEU A 362 17.12 33.54 11.07
CA LEU A 362 17.07 32.14 11.52
C LEU A 362 15.64 31.59 11.60
N THR A 363 14.69 32.41 12.06
CA THR A 363 13.26 32.03 12.10
C THR A 363 12.70 31.81 10.71
N SER A 364 13.02 32.71 9.75
CA SER A 364 12.58 32.55 8.37
C SER A 364 13.20 31.34 7.69
N LEU A 365 14.47 31.04 7.93
CA LEU A 365 15.10 29.80 7.44
C LEU A 365 14.41 28.55 7.99
N ALA A 366 14.08 28.53 9.28
CA ALA A 366 13.35 27.43 9.89
C ALA A 366 11.94 27.26 9.27
N LEU A 367 11.25 28.34 8.97
CA LEU A 367 9.95 28.32 8.28
C LEU A 367 10.07 27.82 6.83
N PHE A 368 11.13 28.19 6.10
CA PHE A 368 11.39 27.64 4.77
C PHE A 368 11.68 26.14 4.79
N GLU A 369 12.38 25.63 5.82
CA GLU A 369 12.63 24.20 5.97
C GLU A 369 11.31 23.43 6.21
N ILE A 370 10.35 23.99 6.94
CA ILE A 370 9.02 23.40 7.12
C ILE A 370 8.27 23.28 5.79
N LEU A 371 8.43 24.23 4.85
CA LEU A 371 7.79 24.18 3.53
C LEU A 371 8.33 23.08 2.62
N ARG A 372 9.55 22.64 2.85
CA ARG A 372 10.25 21.67 2.00
C ARG A 372 9.51 20.33 1.89
N PHE A 373 9.12 19.75 3.01
CA PHE A 373 8.50 18.42 3.03
C PHE A 373 7.12 18.37 2.34
N PRO A 374 6.16 19.28 2.62
CA PRO A 374 4.89 19.31 1.92
C PRO A 374 5.01 19.45 0.40
N LEU A 375 5.90 20.32 -0.05
CA LEU A 375 6.12 20.54 -1.50
C LEU A 375 6.69 19.30 -2.21
N PHE A 376 7.55 18.55 -1.51
CA PHE A 376 8.13 17.33 -2.06
C PHE A 376 7.13 16.16 -2.08
N ILE A 377 6.32 16.00 -1.02
CA ILE A 377 5.46 14.83 -0.87
C ILE A 377 4.20 14.90 -1.75
N LEU A 378 3.67 16.09 -2.02
CA LEU A 378 2.42 16.27 -2.77
C LEU A 378 2.40 15.57 -4.15
N PRO A 379 3.41 15.73 -5.03
CA PRO A 379 3.41 15.05 -6.33
C PRO A 379 3.42 13.52 -6.20
N MET A 380 4.16 13.00 -5.22
CA MET A 380 4.21 11.55 -4.95
C MET A 380 2.85 11.03 -4.50
N VAL A 381 2.18 11.74 -3.60
CA VAL A 381 0.86 11.35 -3.08
C VAL A 381 -0.20 11.37 -4.18
N ILE A 382 -0.19 12.38 -5.05
CA ILE A 382 -1.10 12.44 -6.20
C ILE A 382 -0.92 11.22 -7.11
N ASN A 383 0.32 10.84 -7.43
CA ASN A 383 0.60 9.65 -8.22
C ASN A 383 0.09 8.37 -7.52
N ASN A 384 0.35 8.22 -6.21
CA ASN A 384 -0.12 7.07 -5.43
C ASN A 384 -1.66 6.97 -5.40
N ILE A 385 -2.38 8.10 -5.38
CA ILE A 385 -3.84 8.13 -5.44
C ILE A 385 -4.33 7.64 -6.80
N VAL A 386 -3.72 8.08 -7.89
CA VAL A 386 -4.08 7.64 -9.24
C VAL A 386 -3.89 6.13 -9.39
N GLU A 387 -2.75 5.60 -8.93
CA GLU A 387 -2.47 4.16 -8.95
C GLU A 387 -3.43 3.37 -8.08
N ALA A 388 -3.71 3.84 -6.87
CA ALA A 388 -4.63 3.20 -5.95
C ALA A 388 -6.07 3.21 -6.47
N ARG A 389 -6.50 4.29 -7.14
CA ARG A 389 -7.83 4.35 -7.77
C ARG A 389 -8.00 3.24 -8.82
N VAL A 390 -7.01 3.05 -9.69
CA VAL A 390 -7.03 1.94 -10.66
C VAL A 390 -7.10 0.59 -9.95
N SER A 391 -6.34 0.41 -8.86
CA SER A 391 -6.38 -0.83 -8.07
C SER A 391 -7.73 -1.04 -7.39
N ILE A 392 -8.35 0.02 -6.84
CA ILE A 392 -9.70 -0.04 -6.26
C ILE A 392 -10.73 -0.47 -7.31
N ASP A 393 -10.70 0.14 -8.49
CA ASP A 393 -11.66 -0.16 -9.57
C ASP A 393 -11.50 -1.62 -10.03
N ARG A 394 -10.27 -2.14 -10.12
CA ARG A 394 -9.99 -3.54 -10.47
C ARG A 394 -10.50 -4.51 -9.40
N VAL A 395 -10.19 -4.27 -8.13
CA VAL A 395 -10.66 -5.09 -7.02
C VAL A 395 -12.19 -5.05 -6.92
N GLN A 396 -12.79 -3.86 -7.01
CA GLN A 396 -14.24 -3.69 -6.95
C GLN A 396 -14.93 -4.43 -8.10
N SER A 397 -14.42 -4.32 -9.33
CA SER A 397 -14.98 -5.04 -10.48
C SER A 397 -14.96 -6.54 -10.27
N PHE A 398 -13.88 -7.08 -9.69
CA PHE A 398 -13.76 -8.50 -9.39
C PHE A 398 -14.75 -8.95 -8.28
N LEU A 399 -14.89 -8.18 -7.21
CA LEU A 399 -15.82 -8.51 -6.13
C LEU A 399 -17.30 -8.47 -6.56
N LEU A 400 -17.62 -7.72 -7.60
CA LEU A 400 -18.98 -7.63 -8.18
C LEU A 400 -19.26 -8.68 -9.26
N GLU A 401 -18.25 -9.49 -9.66
CA GLU A 401 -18.46 -10.58 -10.63
C GLU A 401 -19.50 -11.60 -10.14
N PRO A 402 -20.26 -12.21 -11.06
CA PRO A 402 -21.30 -13.17 -10.72
C PRO A 402 -20.73 -14.43 -10.05
N GLU A 403 -21.43 -14.90 -9.03
CA GLU A 403 -21.07 -16.10 -8.27
C GLU A 403 -21.78 -17.34 -8.85
N LYS A 404 -21.21 -18.51 -8.58
CA LYS A 404 -21.85 -19.80 -8.89
C LYS A 404 -23.19 -19.87 -8.16
N ARG A 405 -24.22 -20.28 -8.87
CA ARG A 405 -25.49 -20.56 -8.21
C ARG A 405 -25.28 -21.75 -7.28
N PRO A 406 -25.73 -21.67 -6.02
CA PRO A 406 -25.66 -22.83 -5.13
C PRO A 406 -26.48 -23.97 -5.75
N VAL A 407 -25.82 -25.09 -6.00
CA VAL A 407 -26.52 -26.31 -6.39
C VAL A 407 -27.16 -26.87 -5.12
N PRO A 408 -28.49 -27.10 -5.11
CA PRO A 408 -29.13 -27.74 -3.97
C PRO A 408 -28.50 -29.13 -3.76
N SER A 409 -27.86 -29.34 -2.62
CA SER A 409 -27.35 -30.68 -2.25
C SER A 409 -28.49 -31.49 -1.65
N GLU A 410 -29.40 -31.97 -2.48
CA GLU A 410 -30.24 -33.08 -2.06
C GLU A 410 -29.40 -34.36 -2.08
N PRO A 411 -29.38 -35.15 -1.02
CA PRO A 411 -28.66 -36.40 -1.02
C PRO A 411 -29.31 -37.30 -2.08
N LEU A 412 -28.61 -37.53 -3.19
CA LEU A 412 -28.99 -38.52 -4.18
C LEU A 412 -28.93 -39.89 -3.51
N ARG A 413 -30.11 -40.55 -3.37
CA ARG A 413 -30.22 -41.89 -2.77
C ARG A 413 -29.56 -43.01 -3.60
N ASP A 414 -29.27 -42.73 -4.89
CA ASP A 414 -28.56 -43.61 -5.79
C ASP A 414 -27.45 -42.90 -6.55
N THR A 415 -26.34 -43.59 -6.83
CA THR A 415 -25.22 -43.08 -7.61
C THR A 415 -25.63 -42.91 -9.09
N GLY A 416 -26.10 -41.71 -9.40
CA GLY A 416 -26.51 -41.35 -10.77
C GLY A 416 -26.67 -39.85 -10.94
N ILE A 417 -26.55 -39.36 -12.18
CA ILE A 417 -26.84 -37.97 -12.53
C ILE A 417 -28.30 -37.91 -13.03
N LEU A 418 -29.17 -37.23 -12.30
CA LEU A 418 -30.57 -37.05 -12.66
C LEU A 418 -30.77 -35.65 -13.29
N PHE A 419 -31.14 -35.61 -14.57
CA PHE A 419 -31.59 -34.37 -15.24
C PHE A 419 -33.13 -34.36 -15.23
N SER A 420 -33.76 -33.47 -14.48
CA SER A 420 -35.19 -33.23 -14.50
C SER A 420 -35.44 -31.80 -14.95
N ASN A 421 -36.02 -31.60 -16.14
CA ASN A 421 -36.30 -30.28 -16.75
C ASN A 421 -35.09 -29.33 -16.76
N ALA A 422 -33.89 -29.87 -17.01
CA ALA A 422 -32.66 -29.11 -16.99
C ALA A 422 -32.44 -28.39 -18.33
N THR A 423 -32.35 -27.08 -18.30
CA THR A 423 -31.88 -26.27 -19.44
C THR A 423 -30.39 -26.02 -19.23
N LEU A 424 -29.55 -26.64 -20.07
CA LEU A 424 -28.12 -26.41 -20.08
C LEU A 424 -27.82 -25.14 -20.87
N VAL A 425 -27.44 -24.07 -20.21
CA VAL A 425 -27.02 -22.82 -20.83
C VAL A 425 -25.50 -22.76 -20.79
N TYR A 426 -24.87 -22.91 -21.95
CA TYR A 426 -23.48 -22.52 -22.13
C TYR A 426 -23.46 -20.99 -22.31
N GLU A 427 -22.82 -20.27 -21.41
CA GLU A 427 -22.43 -18.88 -21.68
C GLU A 427 -21.49 -18.90 -22.89
N SER A 428 -22.01 -18.57 -24.07
CA SER A 428 -21.22 -18.51 -25.28
C SER A 428 -20.13 -17.45 -25.08
N ILE A 429 -18.88 -17.85 -25.22
CA ILE A 429 -17.80 -16.94 -25.57
C ILE A 429 -18.27 -16.29 -26.89
N LYS A 430 -18.74 -15.08 -26.84
CA LYS A 430 -19.09 -14.28 -28.02
C LYS A 430 -17.82 -14.13 -28.83
N GLN A 431 -17.58 -15.06 -29.71
CA GLN A 431 -16.89 -14.94 -31.00
C GLN A 431 -16.25 -16.28 -31.38
N ARG A 432 -16.87 -16.89 -32.37
CA ARG A 432 -16.46 -18.05 -33.19
C ARG A 432 -16.99 -19.39 -32.68
N LEU A 433 -17.88 -19.93 -33.55
CA LEU A 433 -18.48 -21.25 -33.56
C LEU A 433 -19.74 -21.37 -32.69
N SER A 434 -20.86 -20.85 -33.20
CA SER A 434 -22.19 -21.22 -32.75
C SER A 434 -22.84 -22.17 -33.74
N PRO A 435 -23.00 -23.42 -33.41
CA PRO A 435 -24.11 -24.17 -34.04
C PRO A 435 -25.44 -23.64 -33.44
N PRO A 436 -26.51 -23.56 -34.23
CA PRO A 436 -27.80 -23.03 -33.73
C PRO A 436 -28.34 -23.94 -32.61
N VAL A 437 -28.96 -23.29 -31.61
CA VAL A 437 -29.52 -23.91 -30.38
C VAL A 437 -30.48 -25.08 -30.68
N SER A 438 -31.05 -25.17 -31.91
CA SER A 438 -31.87 -26.26 -32.36
C SER A 438 -31.18 -27.61 -32.46
N GLU A 439 -29.86 -27.66 -32.70
CA GLU A 439 -29.13 -28.94 -32.77
C GLU A 439 -28.77 -29.51 -31.41
N LEU A 440 -28.53 -28.61 -30.39
CA LEU A 440 -28.25 -29.04 -29.02
C LEU A 440 -29.49 -29.57 -28.31
N SER A 441 -30.67 -29.05 -28.63
CA SER A 441 -31.95 -29.56 -28.10
C SER A 441 -32.31 -30.94 -28.66
N GLN A 442 -31.96 -31.21 -29.94
CA GLN A 442 -32.17 -32.53 -30.55
C GLN A 442 -31.22 -33.59 -29.96
N SER A 443 -29.96 -33.23 -29.68
CA SER A 443 -29.00 -34.14 -29.04
C SER A 443 -29.36 -34.46 -27.59
N ALA A 444 -29.89 -33.50 -26.85
CA ALA A 444 -30.36 -33.73 -25.49
C ALA A 444 -31.67 -34.52 -25.44
N ALA A 445 -32.59 -34.33 -26.39
CA ALA A 445 -33.79 -35.12 -26.53
C ALA A 445 -33.48 -36.58 -26.91
N PHE A 446 -32.43 -36.80 -27.75
CA PHE A 446 -31.98 -38.14 -28.14
C PHE A 446 -31.38 -38.93 -26.93
N LEU A 447 -30.72 -38.27 -25.97
CA LEU A 447 -30.21 -38.88 -24.74
C LEU A 447 -31.32 -39.16 -23.71
N CYS A 448 -32.44 -38.41 -23.73
CA CYS A 448 -33.60 -38.70 -22.87
C CYS A 448 -34.46 -39.85 -23.42
N ASP A 449 -34.54 -40.04 -24.73
CA ASP A 449 -35.33 -41.13 -25.32
C ASP A 449 -34.64 -42.52 -25.28
N ALA A 450 -33.34 -42.57 -25.03
CA ALA A 450 -32.56 -43.80 -24.92
C ALA A 450 -32.93 -44.71 -23.72
N ARG A 451 -33.91 -44.30 -22.89
CA ARG A 451 -34.43 -45.12 -21.78
C ARG A 451 -35.43 -46.22 -22.20
N SER A 452 -35.85 -46.24 -23.45
CA SER A 452 -36.83 -47.20 -23.92
C SER A 452 -36.28 -48.38 -24.75
N SER A 453 -34.96 -48.50 -25.00
CA SER A 453 -34.37 -49.58 -25.75
C SER A 453 -33.37 -50.39 -24.94
N PRO A 454 -33.41 -51.74 -25.01
CA PRO A 454 -32.58 -52.61 -24.17
C PRO A 454 -31.13 -52.86 -24.64
N THR A 455 -30.63 -52.05 -25.60
CA THR A 455 -29.24 -52.14 -26.06
C THR A 455 -28.56 -50.78 -25.96
N PRO A 456 -27.42 -50.64 -25.27
CA PRO A 456 -26.76 -49.34 -25.17
C PRO A 456 -26.10 -48.99 -26.52
N PRO A 457 -26.39 -47.78 -27.07
CA PRO A 457 -25.66 -47.29 -28.22
C PRO A 457 -24.22 -46.97 -27.82
N SER A 458 -23.26 -47.28 -28.67
CA SER A 458 -21.86 -46.93 -28.55
C SER A 458 -21.73 -45.39 -28.58
N VAL A 459 -21.35 -44.77 -27.46
CA VAL A 459 -21.15 -43.34 -27.29
C VAL A 459 -19.97 -42.89 -28.15
N PRO A 460 -20.11 -41.90 -29.03
CA PRO A 460 -18.99 -41.37 -29.78
C PRO A 460 -17.98 -40.75 -28.83
N ARG A 461 -16.70 -41.05 -28.96
CA ARG A 461 -15.57 -40.60 -28.10
C ARG A 461 -15.41 -39.06 -27.94
N VAL A 462 -16.17 -38.28 -28.70
CA VAL A 462 -16.11 -36.81 -28.71
C VAL A 462 -16.83 -36.20 -27.48
N LEU A 463 -17.76 -36.92 -26.83
CA LEU A 463 -18.53 -36.39 -25.70
C LEU A 463 -17.89 -36.72 -24.33
N ALA A 464 -16.94 -37.62 -24.28
CA ALA A 464 -16.26 -38.00 -23.01
C ALA A 464 -15.24 -36.94 -22.55
N GLY A 465 -14.78 -36.05 -23.43
CA GLY A 465 -13.84 -34.99 -23.07
C GLY A 465 -14.48 -33.72 -22.47
N ALA A 466 -15.80 -33.57 -22.60
CA ALA A 466 -16.51 -32.35 -22.14
C ALA A 466 -17.12 -32.51 -20.72
N LEU A 467 -17.01 -33.70 -20.12
CA LEU A 467 -17.54 -33.99 -18.77
C LEU A 467 -16.47 -33.95 -17.67
N TYR A 468 -15.19 -33.66 -18.02
CA TYR A 468 -14.06 -33.62 -17.09
C TYR A 468 -13.32 -32.26 -17.16
N VAL A 469 -14.02 -31.14 -17.23
CA VAL A 469 -13.46 -29.82 -16.94
C VAL A 469 -14.44 -29.02 -16.08
#